data_8abdb4de8c96a78940f90ce04a864065
#
_entry.id   8abdb4de8c96a78940f90ce04a864065
#
_cell.length_a   1.000
_cell.length_b   1.000
_cell.length_c   1.000
_cell.angle_alpha   90.00
_cell.angle_beta   90.00
_cell.angle_gamma   90.00
#
_symmetry.space_group_name_H-M   'P 1'
#
loop_
_entity.id
_entity.type
_entity.pdbx_description
1 polymer ?
#
loop_
_entity_poly.entity_id
_entity_poly.type
_entity_poly.pdbx_seq_one_letter_code
_entity_poly.pdbx_strand_id
1 'polypeptide(L)'
;MANDFSFFIYDYESFGINPASDRPAQFAGIRTDADFNIIGEPVMLYCKQTNDYLPAPEAVMVTGITPQECNEKGIPEPEFAAKILAEFSQPNTCVMGYNNIRYDDEMTRYTFYRNFIDPYEYSWKNGNSRWDLLDLVRACYALRPEGINWAYDDDGMPSFRLEKLTKANGIEHENAHDAMADVYATIDMAKLIKEKQPKLFQFFFEHRGKREIEKLIDTAEMTPLVHVSGMLGNYRGNCALVAPLAWHPTNQNAVIVCDLSGDIDNLLNKSAVDLRQDFYTKKSELEERGVSSVPLKLVHINKCPILAPAKTLLPENAARLGIDRQQCLNNLAKLRQSLDIREKVIEIFSEEREFEPSDNVETELYNGFFSNADKNNMAILRDLPAEKLAEHGLAFEDKRIPELLFHYRARHFYKTLNRAEQIKWQKYRQRKLEQSAAKFEESLQRLAEEYSDNPTKLNLLQQVYEYGAKLLS
;
A
#
# COMPACT_ATOMS: atom_id res chain seq x y z
N MET A 1 27.31 -21.69 -6.43
CA MET A 1 26.45 -20.90 -7.32
C MET A 1 26.15 -19.63 -6.57
N ALA A 2 26.57 -18.48 -7.07
CA ALA A 2 26.24 -17.21 -6.46
C ALA A 2 24.71 -17.12 -6.38
N ASN A 3 24.23 -16.72 -5.23
CA ASN A 3 22.80 -16.55 -4.98
C ASN A 3 22.38 -15.32 -5.79
N ASP A 4 21.70 -15.50 -6.92
CA ASP A 4 21.19 -14.40 -7.78
C ASP A 4 20.05 -13.59 -7.11
N PHE A 5 19.92 -13.70 -5.78
CA PHE A 5 18.92 -12.98 -5.01
C PHE A 5 19.33 -11.51 -4.83
N SER A 6 18.38 -10.60 -5.03
CA SER A 6 18.56 -9.18 -4.75
C SER A 6 17.30 -8.56 -4.11
N PHE A 7 17.51 -7.51 -3.32
CA PHE A 7 16.45 -6.57 -3.02
C PHE A 7 16.46 -5.46 -4.08
N PHE A 8 15.27 -4.97 -4.42
CA PHE A 8 15.10 -3.71 -5.10
C PHE A 8 14.29 -2.79 -4.18
N ILE A 9 14.98 -1.84 -3.55
CA ILE A 9 14.38 -0.90 -2.62
C ILE A 9 13.90 0.30 -3.42
N TYR A 10 12.64 0.70 -3.23
CA TYR A 10 12.02 1.73 -4.04
C TYR A 10 11.03 2.59 -3.25
N ASP A 11 10.77 3.76 -3.78
CA ASP A 11 9.82 4.74 -3.26
C ASP A 11 9.18 5.55 -4.39
N TYR A 12 7.97 6.05 -4.17
CA TYR A 12 7.25 6.94 -5.07
C TYR A 12 6.92 8.27 -4.41
N GLU A 13 7.17 9.36 -5.14
CA GLU A 13 6.44 10.58 -4.90
C GLU A 13 5.27 10.70 -5.88
N SER A 14 4.14 11.22 -5.41
CA SER A 14 2.90 11.28 -6.18
C SER A 14 2.15 12.58 -6.00
N PHE A 15 1.22 12.86 -6.90
CA PHE A 15 0.39 14.05 -6.87
C PHE A 15 -0.90 13.91 -6.07
N GLY A 16 -0.97 12.95 -5.15
CA GLY A 16 -2.11 12.77 -4.25
C GLY A 16 -1.95 11.55 -3.36
N ILE A 17 -2.95 11.23 -2.57
CA ILE A 17 -2.92 10.16 -1.56
C ILE A 17 -3.71 8.90 -1.95
N ASN A 18 -4.39 8.93 -3.09
CA ASN A 18 -5.19 7.80 -3.58
C ASN A 18 -4.53 7.15 -4.80
N PRO A 19 -3.80 6.03 -4.67
CA PRO A 19 -3.07 5.41 -5.78
C PRO A 19 -3.96 4.94 -6.94
N ALA A 20 -5.27 4.76 -6.71
CA ALA A 20 -6.20 4.37 -7.76
C ALA A 20 -6.48 5.51 -8.76
N SER A 21 -6.56 6.75 -8.28
CA SER A 21 -6.93 7.93 -9.08
C SER A 21 -5.77 8.88 -9.33
N ASP A 22 -4.81 8.92 -8.41
CA ASP A 22 -3.70 9.86 -8.47
C ASP A 22 -2.56 9.35 -9.37
N ARG A 23 -1.65 10.25 -9.69
CA ARG A 23 -0.58 9.98 -10.66
C ARG A 23 0.80 10.02 -9.98
N PRO A 24 1.72 9.14 -10.39
CA PRO A 24 3.09 9.23 -9.93
C PRO A 24 3.74 10.52 -10.43
N ALA A 25 4.56 11.12 -9.58
CA ALA A 25 5.42 12.26 -9.90
C ALA A 25 6.85 11.81 -10.14
N GLN A 26 7.41 11.10 -9.17
CA GLN A 26 8.78 10.59 -9.17
C GLN A 26 8.79 9.13 -8.71
N PHE A 27 9.74 8.36 -9.23
CA PHE A 27 10.09 7.04 -8.76
C PHE A 27 11.59 6.98 -8.54
N ALA A 28 12.00 6.43 -7.41
CA ALA A 28 13.38 6.11 -7.13
C ALA A 28 13.53 4.64 -6.75
N GLY A 29 14.67 4.04 -7.10
CA GLY A 29 14.95 2.66 -6.70
C GLY A 29 16.42 2.32 -6.79
N ILE A 30 16.86 1.44 -5.89
CA ILE A 30 18.23 0.94 -5.80
C ILE A 30 18.22 -0.57 -5.62
N ARG A 31 19.04 -1.26 -6.40
CA ARG A 31 19.26 -2.69 -6.26
C ARG A 31 20.39 -2.96 -5.28
N THR A 32 20.16 -3.90 -4.37
CA THR A 32 21.17 -4.35 -3.40
C THR A 32 21.29 -5.88 -3.40
N ASP A 33 22.40 -6.37 -2.87
CA ASP A 33 22.52 -7.79 -2.51
C ASP A 33 21.71 -8.12 -1.25
N ALA A 34 21.80 -9.37 -0.79
CA ALA A 34 21.10 -9.83 0.42
C ALA A 34 21.56 -9.11 1.70
N ASP A 35 22.73 -8.50 1.72
CA ASP A 35 23.31 -7.77 2.85
C ASP A 35 23.09 -6.24 2.73
N PHE A 36 22.23 -5.83 1.78
CA PHE A 36 21.93 -4.43 1.47
C PHE A 36 23.13 -3.61 0.95
N ASN A 37 24.17 -4.25 0.39
CA ASN A 37 25.19 -3.54 -0.34
C ASN A 37 24.66 -3.21 -1.74
N ILE A 38 24.85 -1.98 -2.18
CA ILE A 38 24.40 -1.50 -3.49
C ILE A 38 25.17 -2.24 -4.60
N ILE A 39 24.46 -2.84 -5.56
CA ILE A 39 25.01 -3.66 -6.66
C ILE A 39 24.63 -3.15 -8.06
N GLY A 40 23.95 -2.04 -8.17
CA GLY A 40 23.54 -1.44 -9.43
C GLY A 40 23.53 0.08 -9.36
N GLU A 41 23.28 0.72 -10.50
CA GLU A 41 23.10 2.17 -10.55
C GLU A 41 21.73 2.54 -9.98
N PRO A 42 21.62 3.64 -9.21
CA PRO A 42 20.35 4.16 -8.78
C PRO A 42 19.44 4.53 -9.96
N VAL A 43 18.18 4.18 -9.87
CA VAL A 43 17.17 4.53 -10.86
C VAL A 43 16.34 5.69 -10.30
N MET A 44 16.27 6.80 -11.05
CA MET A 44 15.43 7.94 -10.73
C MET A 44 14.67 8.37 -11.98
N LEU A 45 13.34 8.39 -11.89
CA LEU A 45 12.46 8.67 -13.02
C LEU A 45 11.41 9.71 -12.59
N TYR A 46 11.16 10.70 -13.46
CA TYR A 46 9.98 11.57 -13.35
C TYR A 46 8.93 11.14 -14.35
N CYS A 47 7.64 11.17 -13.95
CA CYS A 47 6.51 10.82 -14.80
C CYS A 47 5.87 12.08 -15.37
N LYS A 48 5.81 12.21 -16.70
CA LYS A 48 5.07 13.31 -17.35
C LYS A 48 3.59 13.26 -16.99
N GLN A 49 3.06 14.41 -16.61
CA GLN A 49 1.65 14.53 -16.26
C GLN A 49 0.77 14.67 -17.49
N THR A 50 -0.40 14.08 -17.41
CA THR A 50 -1.40 14.12 -18.51
C THR A 50 -2.37 15.29 -18.32
N ASN A 51 -3.06 15.68 -19.39
CA ASN A 51 -3.92 16.86 -19.39
C ASN A 51 -5.33 16.63 -18.86
N ASP A 52 -5.59 15.46 -18.28
CA ASP A 52 -6.89 15.06 -17.70
C ASP A 52 -6.85 14.87 -16.18
N TYR A 53 -5.81 15.42 -15.53
CA TYR A 53 -5.60 15.24 -14.09
C TYR A 53 -5.11 16.54 -13.42
N LEU A 54 -5.76 16.94 -12.33
CA LEU A 54 -5.34 18.03 -11.44
C LEU A 54 -4.57 17.43 -10.24
N PRO A 55 -3.32 17.85 -10.00
CA PRO A 55 -2.56 17.40 -8.85
C PRO A 55 -3.16 17.96 -7.55
N ALA A 56 -3.09 17.20 -6.45
CA ALA A 56 -3.43 17.74 -5.14
C ALA A 56 -2.38 18.78 -4.72
N PRO A 57 -2.76 20.03 -4.44
CA PRO A 57 -1.81 21.06 -4.01
C PRO A 57 -1.01 20.65 -2.76
N GLU A 58 -1.64 19.94 -1.83
CA GLU A 58 -1.01 19.40 -0.61
C GLU A 58 0.19 18.49 -0.94
N ALA A 59 0.06 17.63 -1.94
CA ALA A 59 1.15 16.73 -2.34
C ALA A 59 2.36 17.53 -2.83
N VAL A 60 2.14 18.55 -3.67
CA VAL A 60 3.23 19.44 -4.12
C VAL A 60 3.86 20.20 -2.96
N MET A 61 3.08 20.59 -1.96
CA MET A 61 3.59 21.26 -0.76
C MET A 61 4.47 20.34 0.09
N VAL A 62 4.20 19.04 0.11
CA VAL A 62 4.99 18.05 0.85
C VAL A 62 6.27 17.70 0.08
N THR A 63 6.14 17.30 -1.18
CA THR A 63 7.25 16.76 -1.99
C THR A 63 8.15 17.86 -2.60
N GLY A 64 7.61 19.06 -2.79
CA GLY A 64 8.28 20.13 -3.55
C GLY A 64 8.30 19.90 -5.07
N ILE A 65 7.81 18.76 -5.57
CA ILE A 65 7.81 18.42 -6.99
C ILE A 65 6.58 19.03 -7.68
N THR A 66 6.82 19.81 -8.74
CA THR A 66 5.74 20.44 -9.51
C THR A 66 5.39 19.64 -10.78
N PRO A 67 4.14 19.73 -11.28
CA PRO A 67 3.78 19.13 -12.57
C PRO A 67 4.62 19.65 -13.73
N GLN A 68 5.06 20.92 -13.67
CA GLN A 68 5.94 21.53 -14.67
C GLN A 68 7.30 20.84 -14.69
N GLU A 69 7.89 20.58 -13.52
CA GLU A 69 9.14 19.85 -13.38
C GLU A 69 9.03 18.43 -13.93
N CYS A 70 7.95 17.73 -13.61
CA CYS A 70 7.67 16.40 -14.16
C CYS A 70 7.50 16.43 -15.69
N ASN A 71 6.93 17.48 -16.25
CA ASN A 71 6.78 17.62 -17.69
C ASN A 71 8.08 17.97 -18.41
N GLU A 72 8.99 18.66 -17.73
CA GLU A 72 10.32 19.01 -18.26
C GLU A 72 11.30 17.84 -18.20
N LYS A 73 11.43 17.21 -17.02
CA LYS A 73 12.42 16.15 -16.76
C LYS A 73 11.92 14.75 -17.05
N GLY A 74 10.60 14.56 -17.08
CA GLY A 74 9.96 13.25 -17.07
C GLY A 74 9.82 12.61 -18.45
N ILE A 75 9.47 11.32 -18.39
CA ILE A 75 9.12 10.47 -19.53
C ILE A 75 7.62 10.14 -19.52
N PRO A 76 7.01 9.79 -20.66
CA PRO A 76 5.61 9.37 -20.69
C PRO A 76 5.32 8.18 -19.78
N GLU A 77 4.12 8.11 -19.19
CA GLU A 77 3.75 7.03 -18.24
C GLU A 77 3.96 5.61 -18.80
N PRO A 78 3.71 5.29 -20.09
CA PRO A 78 4.03 3.97 -20.64
C PRO A 78 5.52 3.61 -20.56
N GLU A 79 6.41 4.54 -20.86
CA GLU A 79 7.86 4.34 -20.76
C GLU A 79 8.30 4.26 -19.29
N PHE A 80 7.73 5.10 -18.43
CA PHE A 80 7.94 5.09 -16.99
C PHE A 80 7.57 3.72 -16.40
N ALA A 81 6.38 3.20 -16.72
CA ALA A 81 5.93 1.89 -16.27
C ALA A 81 6.81 0.74 -16.80
N ALA A 82 7.25 0.82 -18.06
CA ALA A 82 8.12 -0.20 -18.67
C ALA A 82 9.50 -0.25 -18.01
N LYS A 83 10.09 0.89 -17.65
CA LYS A 83 11.37 0.95 -16.93
C LYS A 83 11.27 0.37 -15.52
N ILE A 84 10.20 0.66 -14.80
CA ILE A 84 9.95 0.07 -13.47
C ILE A 84 9.75 -1.44 -13.59
N LEU A 85 8.97 -1.89 -14.57
CA LEU A 85 8.77 -3.32 -14.80
C LEU A 85 10.10 -4.04 -15.09
N ALA A 86 10.99 -3.43 -15.86
CA ALA A 86 12.30 -4.02 -16.18
C ALA A 86 13.14 -4.27 -14.92
N GLU A 87 13.07 -3.37 -13.93
CA GLU A 87 13.74 -3.57 -12.66
C GLU A 87 13.03 -4.62 -11.79
N PHE A 88 11.72 -4.52 -11.66
CA PHE A 88 10.95 -5.41 -10.79
C PHE A 88 10.90 -6.85 -11.29
N SER A 89 10.95 -7.07 -12.59
CA SER A 89 10.83 -8.41 -13.20
C SER A 89 12.14 -9.21 -13.28
N GLN A 90 13.27 -8.64 -12.85
CA GLN A 90 14.52 -9.40 -12.75
C GLN A 90 14.32 -10.61 -11.82
N PRO A 91 14.81 -11.80 -12.18
CA PRO A 91 14.60 -13.02 -11.38
C PRO A 91 15.15 -12.90 -9.95
N ASN A 92 14.47 -13.57 -9.01
CA ASN A 92 14.85 -13.61 -7.59
C ASN A 92 14.94 -12.22 -6.93
N THR A 93 14.14 -11.26 -7.40
CA THR A 93 14.04 -9.92 -6.81
C THR A 93 12.98 -9.88 -5.70
N CYS A 94 13.36 -9.36 -4.54
CA CYS A 94 12.40 -8.93 -3.53
C CYS A 94 12.24 -7.41 -3.63
N VAL A 95 11.10 -6.94 -4.13
CA VAL A 95 10.78 -5.51 -4.13
C VAL A 95 10.39 -5.09 -2.72
N MET A 96 10.97 -4.01 -2.22
CA MET A 96 10.79 -3.57 -0.84
C MET A 96 10.83 -2.04 -0.74
N GLY A 97 10.06 -1.50 0.18
CA GLY A 97 10.06 -0.08 0.52
C GLY A 97 9.69 0.14 1.98
N TYR A 98 9.41 1.37 2.33
CA TYR A 98 8.93 1.76 3.65
C TYR A 98 7.45 2.11 3.60
N ASN A 99 6.57 1.25 4.12
CA ASN A 99 5.11 1.33 3.99
C ASN A 99 4.59 1.07 2.56
N ASN A 100 5.41 0.47 1.72
CA ASN A 100 5.13 0.28 0.29
C ASN A 100 3.90 -0.59 0.00
N ILE A 101 3.62 -1.63 0.79
CA ILE A 101 2.48 -2.54 0.53
C ILE A 101 1.14 -1.80 0.56
N ARG A 102 1.04 -0.71 1.29
CA ARG A 102 -0.20 0.06 1.42
C ARG A 102 -0.36 1.17 0.41
N TYR A 103 0.74 1.67 -0.14
CA TYR A 103 0.72 2.81 -1.03
C TYR A 103 1.50 2.57 -2.34
N ASP A 104 2.81 2.39 -2.31
CA ASP A 104 3.67 2.31 -3.49
C ASP A 104 3.38 1.09 -4.37
N ASP A 105 3.10 -0.06 -3.75
CA ASP A 105 2.62 -1.25 -4.45
C ASP A 105 1.31 -1.00 -5.18
N GLU A 106 0.38 -0.27 -4.56
CA GLU A 106 -0.89 0.09 -5.18
C GLU A 106 -0.68 1.10 -6.30
N MET A 107 0.22 2.11 -6.12
CA MET A 107 0.60 3.04 -7.19
C MET A 107 1.20 2.30 -8.39
N THR A 108 2.11 1.35 -8.14
CA THR A 108 2.68 0.47 -9.17
C THR A 108 1.58 -0.33 -9.90
N ARG A 109 0.68 -0.96 -9.15
CA ARG A 109 -0.40 -1.79 -9.70
C ARG A 109 -1.35 -1.01 -10.59
N TYR A 110 -1.81 0.16 -10.15
CA TYR A 110 -2.67 1.01 -10.95
C TYR A 110 -1.93 1.60 -12.15
N THR A 111 -0.66 1.96 -12.02
CA THR A 111 0.17 2.39 -13.13
C THR A 111 0.35 1.27 -14.16
N PHE A 112 0.63 0.05 -13.73
CA PHE A 112 0.75 -1.11 -14.61
C PHE A 112 -0.59 -1.44 -15.30
N TYR A 113 -1.68 -1.44 -14.55
CA TYR A 113 -3.02 -1.67 -15.06
C TYR A 113 -3.40 -0.72 -16.20
N ARG A 114 -3.15 0.59 -16.02
CA ARG A 114 -3.42 1.61 -17.04
C ARG A 114 -2.53 1.48 -18.28
N ASN A 115 -1.40 0.80 -18.16
CA ASN A 115 -0.39 0.64 -19.22
C ASN A 115 -0.32 -0.80 -19.76
N PHE A 116 -1.36 -1.61 -19.58
CA PHE A 116 -1.46 -2.99 -20.08
C PHE A 116 -0.34 -3.92 -19.61
N ILE A 117 0.20 -3.69 -18.41
CA ILE A 117 1.14 -4.55 -17.73
C ILE A 117 0.35 -5.35 -16.67
N ASP A 118 0.64 -6.65 -16.51
CA ASP A 118 0.05 -7.41 -15.42
C ASP A 118 0.42 -6.79 -14.07
N PRO A 119 -0.57 -6.37 -13.26
CA PRO A 119 -0.29 -5.61 -12.04
C PRO A 119 0.25 -6.45 -10.88
N TYR A 120 0.38 -7.77 -11.04
CA TYR A 120 0.72 -8.67 -9.94
C TYR A 120 1.97 -9.53 -10.20
N GLU A 121 2.28 -9.87 -11.47
CA GLU A 121 3.32 -10.84 -11.81
C GLU A 121 4.70 -10.47 -11.28
N TYR A 122 5.05 -9.19 -11.21
CA TYR A 122 6.35 -8.72 -10.72
C TYR A 122 6.65 -9.20 -9.29
N SER A 123 5.62 -9.44 -8.48
CA SER A 123 5.75 -9.74 -7.05
C SER A 123 5.74 -11.24 -6.70
N TRP A 124 5.68 -12.14 -7.71
CA TRP A 124 5.67 -13.58 -7.47
C TRP A 124 6.28 -14.44 -8.58
N LYS A 125 6.34 -13.94 -9.83
CA LYS A 125 6.90 -14.67 -10.98
C LYS A 125 8.43 -14.73 -10.88
N ASN A 126 9.05 -15.76 -11.45
CA ASN A 126 10.51 -15.91 -11.51
C ASN A 126 11.24 -15.91 -10.16
N GLY A 127 10.61 -16.41 -9.11
CA GLY A 127 11.20 -16.41 -7.76
C GLY A 127 11.09 -15.05 -7.03
N ASN A 128 10.39 -14.10 -7.62
CA ASN A 128 10.21 -12.76 -7.04
C ASN A 128 9.29 -12.78 -5.83
N SER A 129 9.41 -11.74 -5.03
CA SER A 129 8.60 -11.52 -3.85
C SER A 129 8.53 -10.02 -3.57
N ARG A 130 7.74 -9.66 -2.57
CA ARG A 130 7.70 -8.30 -2.03
C ARG A 130 7.77 -8.31 -0.51
N TRP A 131 8.16 -7.21 0.08
CA TRP A 131 8.22 -7.04 1.53
C TRP A 131 8.04 -5.58 1.92
N ASP A 132 7.75 -5.32 3.20
CA ASP A 132 7.56 -3.97 3.74
C ASP A 132 8.40 -3.80 4.99
N LEU A 133 9.29 -2.82 4.98
CA LEU A 133 10.20 -2.59 6.10
C LEU A 133 9.48 -2.02 7.32
N LEU A 134 8.42 -1.21 7.13
CA LEU A 134 7.72 -0.57 8.25
C LEU A 134 7.07 -1.60 9.18
N ASP A 135 6.47 -2.67 8.64
CA ASP A 135 5.88 -3.68 9.50
C ASP A 135 6.94 -4.51 10.23
N LEU A 136 8.14 -4.71 9.65
CA LEU A 136 9.29 -5.28 10.35
C LEU A 136 9.82 -4.34 11.47
N VAL A 137 9.90 -3.03 11.22
CA VAL A 137 10.26 -2.02 12.24
C VAL A 137 9.31 -2.11 13.44
N ARG A 138 8.00 -2.14 13.19
CA ARG A 138 6.97 -2.33 14.23
C ARG A 138 7.17 -3.64 15.00
N ALA A 139 7.51 -4.72 14.30
CA ALA A 139 7.79 -6.01 14.91
C ALA A 139 9.04 -5.97 15.81
N CYS A 140 10.11 -5.29 15.38
CA CYS A 140 11.28 -5.08 16.21
C CYS A 140 10.96 -4.30 17.49
N TYR A 141 10.24 -3.18 17.36
CA TYR A 141 9.79 -2.43 18.54
C TYR A 141 8.97 -3.29 19.50
N ALA A 142 8.01 -4.03 18.99
CA ALA A 142 7.12 -4.82 19.84
C ALA A 142 7.82 -6.02 20.50
N LEU A 143 8.68 -6.73 19.77
CA LEU A 143 9.16 -8.06 20.13
C LEU A 143 10.62 -8.09 20.59
N ARG A 144 11.47 -7.20 20.06
CA ARG A 144 12.92 -7.13 20.34
C ARG A 144 13.40 -5.69 20.16
N PRO A 145 13.09 -4.79 21.10
CA PRO A 145 13.40 -3.36 20.95
C PRO A 145 14.88 -3.00 21.13
N GLU A 146 15.69 -3.93 21.61
CA GLU A 146 17.07 -3.67 22.00
C GLU A 146 17.96 -3.37 20.79
N GLY A 147 18.89 -2.44 20.94
CA GLY A 147 19.90 -2.09 19.94
C GLY A 147 19.43 -1.12 18.86
N ILE A 148 18.18 -0.67 18.91
CA ILE A 148 17.61 0.35 18.04
C ILE A 148 17.12 1.52 18.90
N ASN A 149 17.45 2.76 18.51
CA ASN A 149 16.96 3.95 19.18
C ASN A 149 15.58 4.31 18.62
N TRP A 150 14.58 4.28 19.49
CA TRP A 150 13.19 4.53 19.10
C TRP A 150 12.84 6.00 19.21
N ALA A 151 12.10 6.47 18.22
CA ALA A 151 11.52 7.82 18.22
C ALA A 151 10.13 7.80 18.85
N TYR A 152 9.79 8.92 19.49
CA TYR A 152 8.48 9.11 20.12
C TYR A 152 7.86 10.43 19.62
N ASP A 153 6.54 10.50 19.63
CA ASP A 153 5.80 11.73 19.42
C ASP A 153 5.65 12.54 20.72
N ASP A 154 4.98 13.69 20.64
CA ASP A 154 4.81 14.60 21.76
C ASP A 154 3.92 14.00 22.89
N ASP A 155 3.11 13.01 22.57
CA ASP A 155 2.26 12.27 23.54
C ASP A 155 3.02 11.06 24.14
N GLY A 156 4.29 10.88 23.79
CA GLY A 156 5.13 9.78 24.27
C GLY A 156 4.82 8.43 23.60
N MET A 157 4.05 8.43 22.51
CA MET A 157 3.79 7.23 21.74
C MET A 157 4.90 6.95 20.72
N PRO A 158 5.20 5.67 20.44
CA PRO A 158 6.23 5.35 19.47
C PRO A 158 5.87 5.86 18.07
N SER A 159 6.80 6.56 17.45
CA SER A 159 6.71 7.03 16.07
C SER A 159 7.56 6.15 15.16
N PHE A 160 6.91 5.59 14.14
CA PHE A 160 7.56 4.75 13.14
C PHE A 160 7.75 5.48 11.81
N ARG A 161 7.77 6.81 11.81
CA ARG A 161 8.09 7.63 10.64
C ARG A 161 9.57 7.49 10.33
N LEU A 162 9.90 7.28 9.04
CA LEU A 162 11.27 7.03 8.59
C LEU A 162 12.21 8.16 9.02
N GLU A 163 11.83 9.41 8.79
CA GLU A 163 12.61 10.59 9.12
C GLU A 163 12.90 10.75 10.63
N LYS A 164 11.98 10.30 11.49
CA LYS A 164 12.19 10.32 12.94
C LYS A 164 13.11 9.19 13.41
N LEU A 165 12.95 8.01 12.83
CA LEU A 165 13.78 6.83 13.18
C LEU A 165 15.21 6.98 12.68
N THR A 166 15.42 7.45 11.47
CA THR A 166 16.75 7.72 10.91
C THR A 166 17.51 8.73 11.76
N LYS A 167 16.86 9.84 12.12
CA LYS A 167 17.42 10.84 13.03
C LYS A 167 17.79 10.25 14.40
N ALA A 168 16.92 9.44 14.99
CA ALA A 168 17.16 8.81 16.29
C ALA A 168 18.36 7.83 16.27
N ASN A 169 18.66 7.24 15.11
CA ASN A 169 19.73 6.27 14.93
C ASN A 169 20.98 6.84 14.24
N GLY A 170 21.05 8.16 13.98
CA GLY A 170 22.21 8.80 13.36
C GLY A 170 22.40 8.40 11.88
N ILE A 171 21.32 8.04 11.20
CA ILE A 171 21.30 7.75 9.76
C ILE A 171 21.05 9.04 9.01
N GLU A 172 21.88 9.34 7.99
CA GLU A 172 21.71 10.53 7.14
C GLU A 172 20.40 10.45 6.37
N HIS A 173 19.58 11.49 6.51
CA HIS A 173 18.31 11.62 5.81
C HIS A 173 17.95 13.11 5.70
N GLU A 174 18.70 13.85 4.85
CA GLU A 174 18.62 15.32 4.81
C GLU A 174 17.40 15.85 4.04
N ASN A 175 16.89 15.11 3.05
CA ASN A 175 15.78 15.53 2.20
C ASN A 175 14.61 14.55 2.27
N ALA A 176 13.97 14.44 3.43
CA ALA A 176 12.73 13.66 3.54
C ALA A 176 11.70 14.12 2.49
N HIS A 177 11.00 13.17 1.87
CA HIS A 177 10.10 13.37 0.73
C HIS A 177 10.82 13.72 -0.60
N ASP A 178 12.09 13.35 -0.73
CA ASP A 178 12.73 13.06 -2.00
C ASP A 178 12.85 11.53 -2.11
N ALA A 179 12.24 10.93 -3.11
CA ALA A 179 12.14 9.47 -3.22
C ALA A 179 13.52 8.78 -3.14
N MET A 180 14.58 9.40 -3.66
CA MET A 180 15.91 8.79 -3.59
C MET A 180 16.51 8.86 -2.18
N ALA A 181 16.29 9.95 -1.45
CA ALA A 181 16.71 10.07 -0.05
C ALA A 181 15.97 9.05 0.83
N ASP A 182 14.67 8.85 0.61
CA ASP A 182 13.87 7.85 1.32
C ASP A 182 14.31 6.41 1.01
N VAL A 183 14.75 6.11 -0.23
CA VAL A 183 15.34 4.82 -0.60
C VAL A 183 16.66 4.57 0.14
N TYR A 184 17.59 5.52 0.19
CA TYR A 184 18.84 5.35 0.95
C TYR A 184 18.58 5.18 2.45
N ALA A 185 17.70 5.99 3.02
CA ALA A 185 17.29 5.88 4.41
C ALA A 185 16.66 4.52 4.74
N THR A 186 15.86 3.98 3.82
CA THR A 186 15.25 2.64 3.93
C THR A 186 16.30 1.54 3.90
N ILE A 187 17.30 1.63 3.02
CA ILE A 187 18.44 0.69 2.95
C ILE A 187 19.20 0.67 4.28
N ASP A 188 19.56 1.83 4.81
CA ASP A 188 20.35 1.92 6.04
C ASP A 188 19.55 1.47 7.27
N MET A 189 18.25 1.77 7.31
CA MET A 189 17.37 1.24 8.35
C MET A 189 17.24 -0.29 8.27
N ALA A 190 17.16 -0.87 7.06
CA ALA A 190 17.13 -2.32 6.87
C ALA A 190 18.44 -2.99 7.32
N LYS A 191 19.60 -2.37 7.02
CA LYS A 191 20.92 -2.81 7.53
C LYS A 191 20.95 -2.81 9.05
N LEU A 192 20.52 -1.71 9.67
CA LEU A 192 20.48 -1.58 11.13
C LEU A 192 19.65 -2.69 11.76
N ILE A 193 18.43 -2.94 11.24
CA ILE A 193 17.57 -4.01 11.77
C ILE A 193 18.22 -5.38 11.59
N LYS A 194 18.77 -5.66 10.41
CA LYS A 194 19.43 -6.94 10.14
C LYS A 194 20.62 -7.18 11.06
N GLU A 195 21.40 -6.13 11.36
CA GLU A 195 22.54 -6.19 12.30
C GLU A 195 22.08 -6.40 13.75
N LYS A 196 21.11 -5.61 14.22
CA LYS A 196 20.70 -5.63 15.63
C LYS A 196 19.76 -6.78 15.97
N GLN A 197 18.89 -7.18 15.01
CA GLN A 197 17.87 -8.21 15.22
C GLN A 197 17.90 -9.29 14.12
N PRO A 198 19.06 -9.96 13.87
CA PRO A 198 19.24 -10.85 12.72
C PRO A 198 18.27 -12.04 12.72
N LYS A 199 17.95 -12.60 13.89
CA LYS A 199 17.00 -13.74 13.99
C LYS A 199 15.58 -13.33 13.68
N LEU A 200 15.16 -12.13 14.09
CA LEU A 200 13.83 -11.60 13.85
C LEU A 200 13.68 -11.23 12.36
N PHE A 201 14.71 -10.56 11.81
CA PHE A 201 14.80 -10.24 10.39
C PHE A 201 14.66 -11.51 9.54
N GLN A 202 15.48 -12.53 9.81
CA GLN A 202 15.47 -13.78 9.04
C GLN A 202 14.12 -14.48 9.12
N PHE A 203 13.54 -14.58 10.32
CA PHE A 203 12.23 -15.22 10.51
C PHE A 203 11.14 -14.55 9.67
N PHE A 204 10.99 -13.22 9.76
CA PHE A 204 9.94 -12.53 9.02
C PHE A 204 10.23 -12.45 7.51
N PHE A 205 11.49 -12.42 7.11
CA PHE A 205 11.86 -12.53 5.71
C PHE A 205 11.46 -13.89 5.12
N GLU A 206 11.70 -14.98 5.83
CA GLU A 206 11.27 -16.33 5.42
C GLU A 206 9.75 -16.48 5.39
N HIS A 207 9.05 -15.81 6.30
CA HIS A 207 7.58 -15.86 6.41
C HIS A 207 6.87 -14.69 5.70
N ARG A 208 7.52 -13.98 4.77
CA ARG A 208 6.86 -12.90 4.00
C ARG A 208 5.87 -13.41 2.96
N GLY A 209 6.02 -14.66 2.52
CA GLY A 209 5.20 -15.28 1.49
C GLY A 209 3.93 -15.94 2.04
N LYS A 210 2.84 -15.91 1.26
CA LYS A 210 1.54 -16.50 1.61
C LYS A 210 1.65 -17.92 2.14
N ARG A 211 2.40 -18.79 1.45
CA ARG A 211 2.52 -20.21 1.79
C ARG A 211 3.16 -20.45 3.15
N GLU A 212 4.15 -19.65 3.51
CA GLU A 212 4.83 -19.80 4.80
C GLU A 212 3.99 -19.22 5.94
N ILE A 213 3.28 -18.13 5.73
CA ILE A 213 2.30 -17.58 6.67
C ILE A 213 1.16 -18.58 6.93
N GLU A 214 0.64 -19.22 5.88
CA GLU A 214 -0.46 -20.19 5.98
C GLU A 214 -0.12 -21.37 6.92
N LYS A 215 1.15 -21.81 6.93
CA LYS A 215 1.63 -22.87 7.83
C LYS A 215 1.59 -22.49 9.32
N LEU A 216 1.58 -21.22 9.66
CA LEU A 216 1.48 -20.74 11.03
C LEU A 216 0.04 -20.73 11.54
N ILE A 217 -0.94 -20.76 10.65
CA ILE A 217 -2.35 -20.54 10.97
C ILE A 217 -3.06 -21.89 11.20
N ASP A 218 -3.51 -22.07 12.42
CA ASP A 218 -4.29 -23.24 12.82
C ASP A 218 -5.64 -22.78 13.40
N THR A 219 -6.67 -22.79 12.54
CA THR A 219 -8.03 -22.43 12.92
C THR A 219 -8.74 -23.57 13.67
N ALA A 220 -8.26 -24.81 13.56
CA ALA A 220 -8.87 -25.96 14.23
C ALA A 220 -8.63 -25.92 15.75
N GLU A 221 -7.39 -25.74 16.15
CA GLU A 221 -6.99 -25.62 17.56
C GLU A 221 -6.98 -24.18 18.06
N MET A 222 -7.27 -23.19 17.20
CA MET A 222 -7.15 -21.76 17.51
C MET A 222 -5.77 -21.46 18.13
N THR A 223 -4.70 -22.00 17.53
CA THR A 223 -3.34 -21.85 18.07
C THR A 223 -2.94 -20.36 18.10
N PRO A 224 -2.67 -19.77 19.27
CA PRO A 224 -2.47 -18.34 19.37
C PRO A 224 -1.19 -17.90 18.70
N LEU A 225 -1.26 -16.77 18.04
CA LEU A 225 -0.17 -16.09 17.34
C LEU A 225 0.05 -14.70 17.93
N VAL A 226 1.26 -14.17 17.81
CA VAL A 226 1.48 -12.74 17.91
C VAL A 226 1.27 -12.12 16.53
N HIS A 227 0.53 -11.03 16.50
CA HIS A 227 0.31 -10.22 15.30
C HIS A 227 0.74 -8.78 15.52
N VAL A 228 1.51 -8.23 14.59
CA VAL A 228 1.90 -6.82 14.60
C VAL A 228 1.35 -6.12 13.37
N SER A 229 0.65 -5.02 13.58
CA SER A 229 0.00 -4.27 12.49
C SER A 229 -0.32 -2.85 12.95
N GLY A 230 -0.08 -1.85 12.09
CA GLY A 230 -0.43 -0.47 12.37
C GLY A 230 -1.90 -0.22 12.75
N MET A 231 -2.80 -1.15 12.39
CA MET A 231 -4.22 -1.07 12.75
C MET A 231 -4.51 -1.46 14.22
N LEU A 232 -3.54 -1.99 14.95
CA LEU A 232 -3.72 -2.40 16.35
C LEU A 232 -3.47 -1.28 17.37
N GLY A 233 -3.03 -0.10 16.88
CA GLY A 233 -2.81 1.10 17.68
C GLY A 233 -1.43 1.18 18.33
N ASN A 234 -0.86 2.40 18.32
CA ASN A 234 0.48 2.66 18.82
C ASN A 234 0.60 2.49 20.35
N TYR A 235 -0.51 2.71 21.07
CA TYR A 235 -0.54 2.62 22.54
C TYR A 235 -0.10 1.26 23.10
N ARG A 236 -0.18 0.20 22.30
CA ARG A 236 0.34 -1.14 22.63
C ARG A 236 1.39 -1.63 21.63
N GLY A 237 2.15 -0.70 21.06
CA GLY A 237 3.22 -1.01 20.11
C GLY A 237 2.76 -1.74 18.85
N ASN A 238 1.51 -1.51 18.41
CA ASN A 238 0.90 -2.18 17.26
C ASN A 238 0.84 -3.72 17.35
N CYS A 239 0.88 -4.28 18.57
CA CYS A 239 1.01 -5.72 18.84
C CYS A 239 -0.24 -6.27 19.53
N ALA A 240 -0.60 -7.49 19.20
CA ALA A 240 -1.63 -8.26 19.91
C ALA A 240 -1.30 -9.75 19.91
N LEU A 241 -1.77 -10.47 20.93
CA LEU A 241 -1.98 -11.92 20.85
C LEU A 241 -3.33 -12.18 20.18
N VAL A 242 -3.33 -12.97 19.12
CA VAL A 242 -4.54 -13.26 18.35
C VAL A 242 -4.80 -14.75 18.24
N ALA A 243 -6.08 -15.13 18.20
CA ALA A 243 -6.51 -16.51 17.89
C ALA A 243 -7.11 -16.54 16.47
N PRO A 244 -6.62 -17.38 15.56
CA PRO A 244 -7.26 -17.60 14.26
C PRO A 244 -8.54 -18.41 14.48
N LEU A 245 -9.68 -17.84 14.05
CA LEU A 245 -11.00 -18.46 14.26
C LEU A 245 -11.50 -19.22 13.04
N ALA A 246 -11.43 -18.60 11.87
CA ALA A 246 -11.91 -19.17 10.61
C ALA A 246 -11.23 -18.50 9.41
N TRP A 247 -11.21 -19.18 8.28
CA TRP A 247 -10.93 -18.56 7.00
C TRP A 247 -12.13 -17.73 6.54
N HIS A 248 -11.84 -16.61 5.85
CA HIS A 248 -12.89 -15.76 5.31
C HIS A 248 -13.69 -16.51 4.24
N PRO A 249 -15.05 -16.46 4.26
CA PRO A 249 -15.88 -17.30 3.40
C PRO A 249 -15.71 -17.05 1.90
N THR A 250 -15.42 -15.81 1.48
CA THR A 250 -15.28 -15.45 0.06
C THR A 250 -13.85 -15.04 -0.32
N ASN A 251 -13.04 -14.56 0.61
CA ASN A 251 -11.66 -14.12 0.35
C ASN A 251 -10.64 -15.16 0.83
N GLN A 252 -10.16 -15.99 -0.08
CA GLN A 252 -9.15 -17.05 0.19
C GLN A 252 -7.79 -16.51 0.70
N ASN A 253 -7.57 -15.20 0.70
CA ASN A 253 -6.35 -14.60 1.20
C ASN A 253 -6.53 -13.98 2.60
N ALA A 254 -7.67 -14.16 3.24
CA ALA A 254 -7.95 -13.58 4.55
C ALA A 254 -8.29 -14.65 5.59
N VAL A 255 -7.72 -14.49 6.79
CA VAL A 255 -8.12 -15.24 7.98
C VAL A 255 -8.75 -14.29 8.99
N ILE A 256 -9.86 -14.72 9.60
CA ILE A 256 -10.55 -14.01 10.67
C ILE A 256 -9.83 -14.36 11.97
N VAL A 257 -9.25 -13.37 12.62
CA VAL A 257 -8.58 -13.55 13.91
C VAL A 257 -9.27 -12.74 14.99
N CYS A 258 -9.23 -13.23 16.22
CA CYS A 258 -9.70 -12.53 17.40
C CYS A 258 -8.52 -11.97 18.19
N ASP A 259 -8.54 -10.69 18.52
CA ASP A 259 -7.64 -10.07 19.48
C ASP A 259 -7.99 -10.55 20.90
N LEU A 260 -7.10 -11.32 21.48
CA LEU A 260 -7.31 -11.95 22.79
C LEU A 260 -7.28 -10.95 23.96
N SER A 261 -6.88 -9.70 23.74
CA SER A 261 -6.96 -8.63 24.74
C SER A 261 -8.31 -7.92 24.73
N GLY A 262 -9.18 -8.20 23.76
CA GLY A 262 -10.48 -7.53 23.60
C GLY A 262 -11.60 -8.12 24.44
N ASP A 263 -12.78 -7.54 24.28
CA ASP A 263 -14.01 -7.95 24.98
C ASP A 263 -14.59 -9.21 24.31
N ILE A 264 -14.17 -10.38 24.80
CA ILE A 264 -14.62 -11.68 24.29
C ILE A 264 -16.08 -11.96 24.68
N ASP A 265 -16.52 -11.47 25.82
CA ASP A 265 -17.89 -11.69 26.27
C ASP A 265 -18.89 -10.97 25.35
N ASN A 266 -18.53 -9.77 24.84
CA ASN A 266 -19.27 -9.07 23.80
C ASN A 266 -19.36 -9.92 22.51
N LEU A 267 -18.25 -10.49 22.07
CA LEU A 267 -18.20 -11.35 20.87
C LEU A 267 -19.06 -12.62 21.05
N LEU A 268 -19.05 -13.24 22.22
CA LEU A 268 -19.79 -14.48 22.48
C LEU A 268 -21.30 -14.25 22.62
N ASN A 269 -21.72 -13.14 23.25
CA ASN A 269 -23.11 -12.92 23.64
C ASN A 269 -23.97 -12.19 22.59
N LYS A 270 -23.37 -11.40 21.69
CA LYS A 270 -24.13 -10.72 20.64
C LYS A 270 -24.42 -11.61 19.43
N SER A 271 -25.47 -11.26 18.69
CA SER A 271 -25.78 -11.89 17.41
C SER A 271 -24.74 -11.52 16.34
N ALA A 272 -24.62 -12.35 15.28
CA ALA A 272 -23.74 -12.06 14.15
C ALA A 272 -24.11 -10.74 13.45
N VAL A 273 -25.41 -10.43 13.37
CA VAL A 273 -25.92 -9.18 12.77
C VAL A 273 -25.46 -7.95 13.55
N ASP A 274 -25.62 -7.96 14.89
CA ASP A 274 -25.21 -6.84 15.75
C ASP A 274 -23.68 -6.66 15.70
N LEU A 275 -22.94 -7.79 15.76
CA LEU A 275 -21.47 -7.76 15.67
C LEU A 275 -21.00 -7.23 14.32
N ARG A 276 -21.67 -7.58 13.23
CA ARG A 276 -21.36 -7.04 11.90
C ARG A 276 -21.56 -5.53 11.86
N GLN A 277 -22.67 -5.03 12.38
CA GLN A 277 -22.93 -3.60 12.45
C GLN A 277 -21.84 -2.89 13.26
N ASP A 278 -21.51 -3.38 14.44
CA ASP A 278 -20.50 -2.80 15.32
C ASP A 278 -19.08 -2.89 14.69
N PHE A 279 -18.75 -3.99 13.98
CA PHE A 279 -17.45 -4.16 13.32
C PHE A 279 -17.19 -3.11 12.23
N TYR A 280 -18.22 -2.68 11.51
CA TYR A 280 -18.11 -1.65 10.47
C TYR A 280 -18.40 -0.23 10.96
N THR A 281 -18.78 -0.07 12.23
CA THR A 281 -19.00 1.25 12.85
C THR A 281 -17.67 1.85 13.29
N LYS A 282 -17.51 3.17 13.14
CA LYS A 282 -16.31 3.87 13.59
C LYS A 282 -16.13 3.75 15.10
N LYS A 283 -14.88 3.61 15.55
CA LYS A 283 -14.56 3.46 16.97
C LYS A 283 -15.10 4.62 17.82
N SER A 284 -14.99 5.87 17.36
CA SER A 284 -15.53 7.04 18.03
C SER A 284 -17.03 6.96 18.28
N GLU A 285 -17.78 6.47 17.28
CA GLU A 285 -19.25 6.30 17.40
C GLU A 285 -19.61 5.17 18.36
N LEU A 286 -18.84 4.08 18.38
CA LEU A 286 -19.02 3.01 19.37
C LEU A 286 -18.76 3.51 20.80
N GLU A 287 -17.70 4.30 20.98
CA GLU A 287 -17.34 4.91 22.27
C GLU A 287 -18.45 5.86 22.76
N GLU A 288 -19.03 6.71 21.90
CA GLU A 288 -20.16 7.56 22.21
C GLU A 288 -21.41 6.75 22.64
N ARG A 289 -21.59 5.57 22.06
CA ARG A 289 -22.69 4.64 22.41
C ARG A 289 -22.38 3.78 23.64
N GLY A 290 -21.17 3.86 24.21
CA GLY A 290 -20.72 3.00 25.31
C GLY A 290 -20.57 1.53 24.92
N VAL A 291 -20.31 1.25 23.64
CA VAL A 291 -20.16 -0.10 23.09
C VAL A 291 -18.68 -0.43 22.84
N SER A 292 -18.22 -1.57 23.34
CA SER A 292 -16.88 -2.06 23.07
C SER A 292 -16.71 -2.42 21.58
N SER A 293 -15.55 -2.09 21.01
CA SER A 293 -15.21 -2.53 19.65
C SER A 293 -15.19 -4.05 19.55
N VAL A 294 -15.65 -4.59 18.44
CA VAL A 294 -15.61 -6.05 18.17
C VAL A 294 -14.15 -6.48 18.05
N PRO A 295 -13.67 -7.46 18.86
CA PRO A 295 -12.27 -7.87 18.88
C PRO A 295 -11.88 -8.77 17.70
N LEU A 296 -12.43 -8.50 16.52
CA LEU A 296 -12.13 -9.24 15.29
C LEU A 296 -11.25 -8.43 14.35
N LYS A 297 -10.43 -9.11 13.58
CA LYS A 297 -9.60 -8.53 12.55
C LYS A 297 -9.42 -9.50 11.38
N LEU A 298 -9.39 -8.96 10.16
CA LEU A 298 -8.96 -9.71 8.98
C LEU A 298 -7.45 -9.57 8.81
N VAL A 299 -6.76 -10.70 8.73
CA VAL A 299 -5.33 -10.75 8.38
C VAL A 299 -5.21 -11.28 6.95
N HIS A 300 -4.71 -10.43 6.05
CA HIS A 300 -4.49 -10.77 4.65
C HIS A 300 -3.13 -11.43 4.47
N ILE A 301 -3.10 -12.74 4.26
CA ILE A 301 -1.88 -13.54 4.19
C ILE A 301 -1.02 -13.27 2.96
N ASN A 302 -1.56 -12.60 1.95
CA ASN A 302 -0.85 -12.17 0.74
C ASN A 302 -0.31 -10.73 0.82
N LYS A 303 -0.39 -10.08 2.00
CA LYS A 303 0.12 -8.71 2.25
C LYS A 303 1.28 -8.70 3.25
N CYS A 304 2.12 -9.72 3.24
CA CYS A 304 3.29 -9.88 4.12
C CYS A 304 2.99 -9.59 5.60
N PRO A 305 1.91 -10.14 6.19
CA PRO A 305 1.55 -9.81 7.56
C PRO A 305 2.61 -10.29 8.55
N ILE A 306 2.85 -9.51 9.59
CA ILE A 306 3.68 -9.95 10.71
C ILE A 306 2.87 -10.88 11.59
N LEU A 307 3.15 -12.18 11.47
CA LEU A 307 2.63 -13.25 12.31
C LEU A 307 3.78 -14.11 12.81
N ALA A 308 3.74 -14.47 14.08
CA ALA A 308 4.71 -15.39 14.68
C ALA A 308 4.04 -16.22 15.80
N PRO A 309 4.62 -17.36 16.22
CA PRO A 309 4.11 -18.12 17.37
C PRO A 309 4.01 -17.24 18.62
N ALA A 310 2.96 -17.41 19.43
CA ALA A 310 2.69 -16.59 20.62
C ALA A 310 3.86 -16.48 21.58
N LYS A 311 4.71 -17.53 21.68
CA LYS A 311 5.94 -17.54 22.49
C LYS A 311 6.98 -16.49 22.08
N THR A 312 6.88 -15.91 20.87
CA THR A 312 7.78 -14.86 20.39
C THR A 312 7.59 -13.55 21.15
N LEU A 313 6.39 -13.31 21.70
CA LEU A 313 6.12 -12.20 22.61
C LEU A 313 6.56 -12.61 24.03
N LEU A 314 7.75 -12.15 24.43
CA LEU A 314 8.31 -12.42 25.77
C LEU A 314 7.48 -11.72 26.85
N PRO A 315 7.48 -12.27 28.11
CA PRO A 315 6.70 -11.69 29.20
C PRO A 315 7.00 -10.22 29.47
N GLU A 316 8.29 -9.84 29.45
CA GLU A 316 8.74 -8.47 29.65
C GLU A 316 8.22 -7.51 28.56
N ASN A 317 8.20 -7.94 27.30
CA ASN A 317 7.67 -7.15 26.22
C ASN A 317 6.13 -7.07 26.28
N ALA A 318 5.44 -8.14 26.62
CA ALA A 318 3.99 -8.11 26.85
C ALA A 318 3.64 -7.12 27.96
N ALA A 319 4.36 -7.14 29.10
CA ALA A 319 4.15 -6.19 30.19
C ALA A 319 4.41 -4.75 29.75
N ARG A 320 5.51 -4.49 29.02
CA ARG A 320 5.85 -3.16 28.47
C ARG A 320 4.75 -2.61 27.54
N LEU A 321 4.10 -3.49 26.80
CA LEU A 321 3.04 -3.16 25.85
C LEU A 321 1.62 -3.18 26.46
N GLY A 322 1.51 -3.43 27.77
CA GLY A 322 0.23 -3.51 28.47
C GLY A 322 -0.63 -4.71 28.05
N ILE A 323 -0.01 -5.79 27.54
CA ILE A 323 -0.72 -7.01 27.12
C ILE A 323 -0.73 -7.99 28.30
N ASP A 324 -1.88 -8.22 28.91
CA ASP A 324 -2.07 -9.23 29.94
C ASP A 324 -2.16 -10.62 29.31
N ARG A 325 -1.05 -11.36 29.37
CA ARG A 325 -0.96 -12.71 28.80
C ARG A 325 -1.91 -13.70 29.47
N GLN A 326 -2.17 -13.56 30.79
CA GLN A 326 -3.07 -14.46 31.50
C GLN A 326 -4.51 -14.21 31.09
N GLN A 327 -4.91 -12.94 30.94
CA GLN A 327 -6.22 -12.60 30.40
C GLN A 327 -6.40 -13.15 28.97
N CYS A 328 -5.38 -13.02 28.11
CA CYS A 328 -5.41 -13.59 26.75
C CYS A 328 -5.60 -15.11 26.77
N LEU A 329 -4.95 -15.85 27.68
CA LEU A 329 -5.13 -17.29 27.81
C LEU A 329 -6.54 -17.65 28.32
N ASN A 330 -7.08 -16.89 29.27
CA ASN A 330 -8.43 -17.08 29.75
C ASN A 330 -9.46 -16.83 28.64
N ASN A 331 -9.26 -15.77 27.85
CA ASN A 331 -10.10 -15.44 26.71
C ASN A 331 -10.03 -16.52 25.60
N LEU A 332 -8.84 -17.05 25.31
CA LEU A 332 -8.67 -18.17 24.41
C LEU A 332 -9.43 -19.42 24.88
N ALA A 333 -9.39 -19.71 26.18
CA ALA A 333 -10.16 -20.84 26.74
C ALA A 333 -11.67 -20.65 26.58
N LYS A 334 -12.20 -19.44 26.77
CA LYS A 334 -13.63 -19.13 26.51
C LYS A 334 -13.99 -19.34 25.03
N LEU A 335 -13.15 -18.88 24.10
CA LEU A 335 -13.38 -19.07 22.65
C LEU A 335 -13.42 -20.54 22.26
N ARG A 336 -12.50 -21.36 22.81
CA ARG A 336 -12.44 -22.81 22.54
C ARG A 336 -13.62 -23.58 23.11
N GLN A 337 -14.27 -23.07 24.15
CA GLN A 337 -15.47 -23.67 24.74
C GLN A 337 -16.76 -23.32 23.96
N SER A 338 -16.75 -22.26 23.16
CA SER A 338 -17.88 -21.86 22.34
C SER A 338 -17.96 -22.74 21.09
N LEU A 339 -19.03 -23.53 20.97
CA LEU A 339 -19.21 -24.45 19.86
C LEU A 339 -19.56 -23.76 18.54
N ASP A 340 -20.19 -22.60 18.60
CA ASP A 340 -20.75 -21.85 17.48
C ASP A 340 -19.89 -20.65 17.03
N ILE A 341 -18.80 -20.36 17.73
CA ILE A 341 -18.01 -19.13 17.44
C ILE A 341 -17.51 -19.08 15.99
N ARG A 342 -17.12 -20.21 15.41
CA ARG A 342 -16.63 -20.25 14.02
C ARG A 342 -17.73 -19.93 13.02
N GLU A 343 -18.91 -20.54 13.20
CA GLU A 343 -20.07 -20.28 12.36
C GLU A 343 -20.50 -18.82 12.47
N LYS A 344 -20.56 -18.30 13.70
CA LYS A 344 -20.88 -16.88 13.96
C LYS A 344 -19.92 -15.91 13.27
N VAL A 345 -18.60 -16.12 13.36
CA VAL A 345 -17.64 -15.22 12.70
C VAL A 345 -17.67 -15.36 11.18
N ILE A 346 -17.95 -16.54 10.64
CA ILE A 346 -18.17 -16.74 9.21
C ILE A 346 -19.41 -15.97 8.75
N GLU A 347 -20.50 -16.02 9.52
CA GLU A 347 -21.74 -15.27 9.22
C GLU A 347 -21.51 -13.76 9.18
N ILE A 348 -20.71 -13.18 10.12
CA ILE A 348 -20.35 -11.76 10.13
C ILE A 348 -19.74 -11.32 8.80
N PHE A 349 -18.96 -12.17 8.14
CA PHE A 349 -18.25 -11.87 6.89
C PHE A 349 -18.84 -12.53 5.64
N SER A 350 -19.99 -13.19 5.73
CA SER A 350 -20.60 -13.91 4.59
C SER A 350 -21.27 -12.99 3.58
N GLU A 351 -21.77 -11.84 4.02
CA GLU A 351 -22.34 -10.89 3.10
C GLU A 351 -21.22 -10.04 2.50
N GLU A 352 -21.13 -10.05 1.19
CA GLU A 352 -20.22 -9.16 0.46
C GLU A 352 -20.67 -7.71 0.65
N ARG A 353 -19.70 -6.84 0.86
CA ARG A 353 -19.95 -5.40 0.83
C ARG A 353 -20.15 -5.01 -0.61
N GLU A 354 -21.35 -4.60 -0.98
CA GLU A 354 -21.58 -3.98 -2.28
C GLU A 354 -20.79 -2.67 -2.36
N PHE A 355 -19.86 -2.60 -3.29
CA PHE A 355 -19.21 -1.35 -3.64
C PHE A 355 -19.99 -0.71 -4.78
N GLU A 356 -20.23 0.58 -4.69
CA GLU A 356 -20.81 1.29 -5.83
C GLU A 356 -19.92 1.11 -7.05
N PRO A 357 -20.50 0.78 -8.23
CA PRO A 357 -19.74 0.68 -9.46
C PRO A 357 -19.01 2.00 -9.73
N SER A 358 -17.72 1.92 -10.04
CA SER A 358 -16.99 3.09 -10.49
C SER A 358 -17.44 3.49 -11.89
N ASP A 359 -17.57 4.79 -12.16
CA ASP A 359 -17.75 5.33 -13.51
C ASP A 359 -16.40 5.55 -14.24
N ASN A 360 -15.31 5.16 -13.60
CA ASN A 360 -13.95 5.30 -14.11
C ASN A 360 -13.24 3.94 -14.19
N VAL A 361 -13.14 3.41 -15.39
CA VAL A 361 -12.49 2.12 -15.67
C VAL A 361 -11.07 2.00 -15.07
N GLU A 362 -10.36 3.11 -14.92
CA GLU A 362 -8.99 3.12 -14.38
C GLU A 362 -8.91 2.77 -12.90
N THR A 363 -10.02 2.88 -12.17
CA THR A 363 -10.11 2.52 -10.75
C THR A 363 -10.65 1.10 -10.53
N GLU A 364 -10.97 0.37 -11.61
CA GLU A 364 -11.57 -0.97 -11.56
C GLU A 364 -10.56 -2.12 -11.53
N LEU A 365 -9.34 -1.87 -11.13
CA LEU A 365 -8.28 -2.89 -11.03
C LEU A 365 -8.74 -4.16 -10.30
N TYR A 366 -9.48 -4.01 -9.22
CA TYR A 366 -9.91 -5.11 -8.34
C TYR A 366 -11.26 -5.74 -8.70
N ASN A 367 -11.91 -5.30 -9.79
CA ASN A 367 -13.18 -5.88 -10.24
C ASN A 367 -13.02 -7.26 -10.91
N GLY A 368 -11.79 -7.76 -11.04
CA GLY A 368 -11.49 -9.09 -11.56
C GLY A 368 -10.06 -9.19 -12.10
N PHE A 369 -9.60 -10.43 -12.28
CA PHE A 369 -8.32 -10.71 -12.91
C PHE A 369 -8.47 -10.88 -14.41
N PHE A 370 -7.52 -10.35 -15.18
CA PHE A 370 -7.45 -10.60 -16.61
C PHE A 370 -7.18 -12.08 -16.90
N SER A 371 -7.81 -12.62 -17.94
CA SER A 371 -7.52 -13.96 -18.44
C SER A 371 -6.10 -14.04 -19.01
N ASN A 372 -5.57 -15.26 -19.14
CA ASN A 372 -4.26 -15.45 -19.79
C ASN A 372 -4.28 -15.00 -21.26
N ALA A 373 -5.42 -15.13 -21.94
CA ALA A 373 -5.59 -14.63 -23.30
C ALA A 373 -5.51 -13.10 -23.35
N ASP A 374 -6.20 -12.41 -22.45
CA ASP A 374 -6.13 -10.97 -22.32
C ASP A 374 -4.72 -10.48 -21.99
N LYS A 375 -4.04 -11.11 -21.03
CA LYS A 375 -2.64 -10.76 -20.68
C LYS A 375 -1.69 -10.88 -21.87
N ASN A 376 -1.81 -11.93 -22.66
CA ASN A 376 -1.02 -12.09 -23.87
C ASN A 376 -1.34 -10.99 -24.90
N ASN A 377 -2.60 -10.68 -25.11
CA ASN A 377 -3.03 -9.62 -26.02
C ASN A 377 -2.62 -8.23 -25.53
N MET A 378 -2.64 -7.97 -24.21
CA MET A 378 -2.11 -6.76 -23.60
C MET A 378 -0.60 -6.61 -23.85
N ALA A 379 0.16 -7.69 -23.78
CA ALA A 379 1.60 -7.67 -24.13
C ALA A 379 1.81 -7.29 -25.61
N ILE A 380 1.02 -7.87 -26.52
CA ILE A 380 1.05 -7.50 -27.94
C ILE A 380 0.70 -6.02 -28.14
N LEU A 381 -0.34 -5.49 -27.45
CA LEU A 381 -0.70 -4.07 -27.54
C LEU A 381 0.47 -3.13 -27.21
N ARG A 382 1.25 -3.45 -26.16
CA ARG A 382 2.39 -2.61 -25.76
C ARG A 382 3.49 -2.53 -26.82
N ASP A 383 3.63 -3.58 -27.62
CA ASP A 383 4.66 -3.67 -28.66
C ASP A 383 4.19 -3.09 -30.01
N LEU A 384 2.91 -2.74 -30.14
CA LEU A 384 2.38 -2.17 -31.36
C LEU A 384 2.79 -0.69 -31.53
N PRO A 385 3.11 -0.26 -32.75
CA PRO A 385 3.21 1.17 -33.08
C PRO A 385 1.90 1.90 -32.78
N ALA A 386 2.00 3.14 -32.33
CA ALA A 386 0.84 3.97 -31.94
C ALA A 386 -0.27 4.02 -32.98
N GLU A 387 0.11 4.09 -34.27
CA GLU A 387 -0.83 4.16 -35.43
C GLU A 387 -1.64 2.87 -35.62
N LYS A 388 -1.14 1.74 -35.12
CA LYS A 388 -1.81 0.44 -35.20
C LYS A 388 -2.70 0.12 -34.01
N LEU A 389 -2.62 0.90 -32.94
CA LEU A 389 -3.41 0.66 -31.73
C LEU A 389 -4.93 0.79 -31.96
N ALA A 390 -5.37 1.56 -32.95
CA ALA A 390 -6.80 1.68 -33.28
C ALA A 390 -7.34 0.45 -34.04
N GLU A 391 -6.49 -0.21 -34.81
CA GLU A 391 -6.82 -1.32 -35.69
C GLU A 391 -6.05 -2.60 -35.33
N HIS A 392 -5.88 -2.82 -34.01
CA HIS A 392 -5.03 -3.90 -33.49
C HIS A 392 -5.51 -5.32 -33.83
N GLY A 393 -6.79 -5.52 -34.17
CA GLY A 393 -7.36 -6.82 -34.53
C GLY A 393 -7.40 -7.88 -33.43
N LEU A 394 -7.10 -7.52 -32.18
CA LEU A 394 -7.10 -8.41 -31.02
C LEU A 394 -8.50 -8.48 -30.39
N ALA A 395 -8.89 -9.66 -29.92
CA ALA A 395 -10.12 -9.84 -29.15
C ALA A 395 -9.81 -9.86 -27.65
N PHE A 396 -10.63 -9.22 -26.84
CA PHE A 396 -10.51 -9.20 -25.39
C PHE A 396 -11.79 -9.75 -24.75
N GLU A 397 -11.60 -10.57 -23.72
CA GLU A 397 -12.69 -11.12 -22.89
C GLU A 397 -13.13 -10.09 -21.85
N ASP A 398 -12.18 -9.34 -21.32
CA ASP A 398 -12.42 -8.32 -20.29
C ASP A 398 -12.91 -7.00 -20.90
N LYS A 399 -14.09 -6.57 -20.47
CA LYS A 399 -14.77 -5.36 -20.98
C LYS A 399 -14.04 -4.05 -20.64
N ARG A 400 -13.13 -4.07 -19.64
CA ARG A 400 -12.36 -2.89 -19.23
C ARG A 400 -11.29 -2.51 -20.27
N ILE A 401 -10.71 -3.50 -20.95
CA ILE A 401 -9.55 -3.30 -21.83
C ILE A 401 -9.83 -2.33 -22.99
N PRO A 402 -10.95 -2.41 -23.72
CA PRO A 402 -11.24 -1.45 -24.81
C PRO A 402 -11.32 0.01 -24.34
N GLU A 403 -11.90 0.27 -23.16
CA GLU A 403 -12.01 1.63 -22.63
C GLU A 403 -10.65 2.12 -22.07
N LEU A 404 -9.89 1.25 -21.41
CA LEU A 404 -8.51 1.53 -21.01
C LEU A 404 -7.63 1.87 -22.23
N LEU A 405 -7.79 1.13 -23.34
CA LEU A 405 -7.05 1.39 -24.57
C LEU A 405 -7.42 2.73 -25.19
N PHE A 406 -8.70 3.11 -25.14
CA PHE A 406 -9.13 4.43 -25.57
C PHE A 406 -8.45 5.53 -24.74
N HIS A 407 -8.46 5.41 -23.39
CA HIS A 407 -7.79 6.37 -22.51
C HIS A 407 -6.27 6.43 -22.73
N TYR A 408 -5.63 5.28 -22.89
CA TYR A 408 -4.20 5.16 -23.17
C TYR A 408 -3.82 5.88 -24.47
N ARG A 409 -4.55 5.62 -25.58
CA ARG A 409 -4.35 6.30 -26.85
C ARG A 409 -4.58 7.81 -26.72
N ALA A 410 -5.64 8.20 -26.05
CA ALA A 410 -6.01 9.61 -25.90
C ALA A 410 -4.97 10.43 -25.13
N ARG A 411 -4.33 9.84 -24.11
CA ARG A 411 -3.27 10.50 -23.33
C ARG A 411 -1.93 10.54 -24.03
N HIS A 412 -1.54 9.42 -24.61
CA HIS A 412 -0.15 9.26 -25.06
C HIS A 412 -0.01 9.40 -26.59
N PHE A 413 -1.07 9.17 -27.32
CA PHE A 413 -1.08 9.12 -28.79
C PHE A 413 -2.28 9.87 -29.38
N TYR A 414 -2.59 11.05 -28.87
CA TYR A 414 -3.79 11.84 -29.23
C TYR A 414 -3.96 12.02 -30.74
N LYS A 415 -2.85 12.15 -31.50
CA LYS A 415 -2.89 12.31 -32.95
C LYS A 415 -3.42 11.07 -33.70
N THR A 416 -3.49 9.91 -33.07
CA THR A 416 -4.02 8.67 -33.64
C THR A 416 -5.54 8.55 -33.48
N LEU A 417 -6.17 9.49 -32.75
CA LEU A 417 -7.63 9.50 -32.55
C LEU A 417 -8.32 10.09 -33.76
N ASN A 418 -9.42 9.44 -34.19
CA ASN A 418 -10.33 10.02 -35.13
C ASN A 418 -11.15 11.16 -34.51
N ARG A 419 -11.93 11.91 -35.35
CA ARG A 419 -12.68 13.07 -34.86
C ARG A 419 -13.72 12.74 -33.78
N ALA A 420 -14.40 11.61 -33.88
CA ALA A 420 -15.38 11.18 -32.87
C ALA A 420 -14.71 10.83 -31.53
N GLU A 421 -13.59 10.12 -31.58
CA GLU A 421 -12.76 9.79 -30.41
C GLU A 421 -12.20 11.06 -29.73
N GLN A 422 -11.75 12.04 -30.51
CA GLN A 422 -11.29 13.33 -29.99
C GLN A 422 -12.39 14.05 -29.21
N ILE A 423 -13.63 14.08 -29.77
CA ILE A 423 -14.78 14.68 -29.09
C ILE A 423 -15.13 13.91 -27.81
N LYS A 424 -15.14 12.56 -27.87
CA LYS A 424 -15.39 11.70 -26.72
C LYS A 424 -14.35 12.01 -25.60
N TRP A 425 -13.07 12.09 -25.94
CA TRP A 425 -12.00 12.39 -25.01
C TRP A 425 -12.13 13.78 -24.37
N GLN A 426 -12.43 14.81 -25.16
CA GLN A 426 -12.59 16.17 -24.62
C GLN A 426 -13.75 16.24 -23.62
N LYS A 427 -14.88 15.58 -23.90
CA LYS A 427 -16.00 15.52 -22.96
C LYS A 427 -15.63 14.78 -21.66
N TYR A 428 -14.91 13.66 -21.77
CA TYR A 428 -14.43 12.91 -20.60
C TYR A 428 -13.47 13.76 -19.75
N ARG A 429 -12.47 14.35 -20.40
CA ARG A 429 -11.47 15.21 -19.75
C ARG A 429 -12.13 16.39 -19.04
N GLN A 430 -13.02 17.11 -19.71
CA GLN A 430 -13.72 18.24 -19.14
C GLN A 430 -14.51 17.84 -17.89
N ARG A 431 -15.33 16.79 -17.97
CA ARG A 431 -16.09 16.28 -16.83
C ARG A 431 -15.20 15.92 -15.66
N LYS A 432 -14.10 15.23 -15.91
CA LYS A 432 -13.15 14.79 -14.86
C LYS A 432 -12.46 15.97 -14.17
N LEU A 433 -12.06 16.97 -14.92
CA LEU A 433 -11.45 18.18 -14.37
C LEU A 433 -12.47 19.02 -13.59
N GLU A 434 -13.69 19.21 -14.08
CA GLU A 434 -14.77 19.91 -13.39
C GLU A 434 -15.11 19.26 -12.05
N GLN A 435 -15.14 17.91 -11.97
CA GLN A 435 -15.36 17.19 -10.71
C GLN A 435 -14.30 17.47 -9.64
N SER A 436 -13.08 17.79 -10.04
CA SER A 436 -11.94 18.03 -9.14
C SER A 436 -11.68 19.51 -8.87
N ALA A 437 -12.22 20.41 -9.70
CA ALA A 437 -11.89 21.84 -9.72
C ALA A 437 -12.20 22.53 -8.38
N ALA A 438 -13.39 22.33 -7.83
CA ALA A 438 -13.80 22.97 -6.57
C ALA A 438 -12.88 22.61 -5.40
N LYS A 439 -12.55 21.35 -5.24
CA LYS A 439 -11.62 20.87 -4.21
C LYS A 439 -10.20 21.41 -4.43
N PHE A 440 -9.76 21.47 -5.68
CA PHE A 440 -8.45 22.00 -6.06
C PHE A 440 -8.34 23.49 -5.68
N GLU A 441 -9.35 24.31 -6.00
CA GLU A 441 -9.40 25.73 -5.66
C GLU A 441 -9.45 25.96 -4.16
N GLU A 442 -10.28 25.22 -3.42
CA GLU A 442 -10.36 25.28 -1.96
C GLU A 442 -9.02 24.97 -1.31
N SER A 443 -8.33 23.91 -1.78
CA SER A 443 -7.01 23.53 -1.29
C SER A 443 -5.97 24.63 -1.54
N LEU A 444 -5.96 25.24 -2.72
CA LEU A 444 -5.05 26.35 -3.04
C LEU A 444 -5.27 27.56 -2.12
N GLN A 445 -6.53 27.95 -1.88
CA GLN A 445 -6.85 29.07 -1.02
C GLN A 445 -6.41 28.82 0.42
N ARG A 446 -6.75 27.66 0.99
CA ARG A 446 -6.36 27.27 2.34
C ARG A 446 -4.85 27.25 2.52
N LEU A 447 -4.12 26.65 1.57
CA LEU A 447 -2.66 26.58 1.64
C LEU A 447 -1.98 27.94 1.42
N ALA A 448 -2.56 28.83 0.61
CA ALA A 448 -2.05 30.19 0.46
C ALA A 448 -2.17 31.00 1.75
N GLU A 449 -3.25 30.81 2.53
CA GLU A 449 -3.41 31.41 3.86
C GLU A 449 -2.42 30.80 4.86
N GLU A 450 -2.30 29.45 4.89
CA GLU A 450 -1.43 28.71 5.81
C GLU A 450 0.06 29.08 5.62
N TYR A 451 0.49 29.27 4.37
CA TYR A 451 1.89 29.58 4.04
C TYR A 451 2.12 31.04 3.66
N SER A 452 1.24 31.97 4.09
CA SER A 452 1.31 33.40 3.73
C SER A 452 2.66 34.05 3.98
N ASP A 453 3.39 33.60 5.01
CA ASP A 453 4.71 34.12 5.39
C ASP A 453 5.89 33.32 4.79
N ASN A 454 5.62 32.36 3.87
CA ASN A 454 6.64 31.49 3.28
C ASN A 454 6.73 31.67 1.75
N PRO A 455 7.62 32.57 1.25
CA PRO A 455 7.73 32.86 -0.19
C PRO A 455 8.03 31.63 -1.07
N THR A 456 8.82 30.69 -0.57
CA THR A 456 9.17 29.47 -1.30
C THR A 456 7.93 28.58 -1.51
N LYS A 457 7.13 28.39 -0.46
CA LYS A 457 5.89 27.64 -0.54
C LYS A 457 4.83 28.32 -1.40
N LEU A 458 4.70 29.66 -1.29
CA LEU A 458 3.82 30.44 -2.16
C LEU A 458 4.20 30.33 -3.64
N ASN A 459 5.50 30.28 -3.96
CA ASN A 459 5.94 30.08 -5.35
C ASN A 459 5.56 28.67 -5.88
N LEU A 460 5.64 27.63 -5.06
CA LEU A 460 5.15 26.31 -5.44
C LEU A 460 3.64 26.32 -5.70
N LEU A 461 2.87 26.96 -4.83
CA LEU A 461 1.41 27.11 -5.02
C LEU A 461 1.06 27.89 -6.27
N GLN A 462 1.81 28.93 -6.59
CA GLN A 462 1.62 29.70 -7.83
C GLN A 462 1.82 28.81 -9.06
N GLN A 463 2.85 27.97 -9.08
CA GLN A 463 3.08 27.02 -10.17
C GLN A 463 1.94 26.02 -10.30
N VAL A 464 1.43 25.45 -9.18
CA VAL A 464 0.28 24.53 -9.19
C VAL A 464 -0.97 25.22 -9.72
N TYR A 465 -1.23 26.46 -9.28
CA TYR A 465 -2.35 27.27 -9.79
C TYR A 465 -2.26 27.49 -11.30
N GLU A 466 -1.09 27.93 -11.81
CA GLU A 466 -0.86 28.17 -13.25
C GLU A 466 -1.07 26.89 -14.07
N TYR A 467 -0.61 25.74 -13.54
CA TYR A 467 -0.84 24.45 -14.18
C TYR A 467 -2.34 24.10 -14.25
N GLY A 468 -3.06 24.22 -13.12
CA GLY A 468 -4.48 23.96 -13.05
C GLY A 468 -5.31 24.90 -13.92
N ALA A 469 -5.04 26.20 -13.89
CA ALA A 469 -5.71 27.20 -14.70
C ALA A 469 -5.57 26.92 -16.22
N LYS A 470 -4.38 26.48 -16.64
CA LYS A 470 -4.16 26.05 -18.04
C LYS A 470 -4.94 24.80 -18.43
N LEU A 471 -5.18 23.89 -17.50
CA LEU A 471 -5.96 22.67 -17.77
C LEU A 471 -7.47 22.94 -17.81
N LEU A 472 -7.94 23.88 -16.98
CA LEU A 472 -9.36 24.22 -16.86
C LEU A 472 -9.85 25.21 -17.92
N SER A 473 -8.93 25.96 -18.57
CA SER A 473 -9.20 26.80 -19.73
C SER A 473 -9.41 25.96 -21.02
#